data_c18687b023669f60216e82f99df54b83
#
_entry.id   c18687b023669f60216e82f99df54b83
#
_cell.length_a   1.000
_cell.length_b   1.000
_cell.length_c   1.000
_cell.angle_alpha   90.00
_cell.angle_beta   90.00
_cell.angle_gamma   90.00
#
_symmetry.space_group_name_H-M   'P 1'
#
loop_
_entity.id
_entity.type
_entity.pdbx_description
1 polymer ?
#
loop_
_entity_poly.entity_id
_entity_poly.type
_entity_poly.pdbx_seq_one_letter_code
_entity_poly.pdbx_strand_id
1 'polypeptide(L)'
;MHTKSIDFSSGDAGTLHYHQWMPKQPVAWLHIVHGMAEHSARYADVAAFLNQHGIMVTAGDHRGHGLTGSSADSLYHFGDHNGWNQMVEDQWQLISHIAKQQQLPLIILGHSMGSFMATRFCQLYGRRLPQDCNQHLAGLVLSGSNYTPPAACKMISGVAWIERARVGGRNVSNILEQLSFGAFNRSFAPVRTEKDWLSRDHETVDRYIEDPWCGGAISTQSWFDFIQGLADIFNPSALSTIDNHM
;
A
#
# COMPACT_ATOMS: atom_id res chain seq x y z
N MET A 1 3.37 -15.71 -13.57
CA MET A 1 3.01 -14.32 -13.31
C MET A 1 2.21 -13.79 -14.49
N HIS A 2 1.05 -13.20 -14.25
CA HIS A 2 0.26 -12.53 -15.28
C HIS A 2 -0.04 -11.12 -14.80
N THR A 3 0.37 -10.12 -15.58
CA THR A 3 -0.05 -8.74 -15.37
C THR A 3 -1.45 -8.59 -15.95
N LYS A 4 -2.35 -8.00 -15.17
CA LYS A 4 -3.74 -7.74 -15.53
C LYS A 4 -4.06 -6.28 -15.26
N SER A 5 -5.15 -5.80 -15.81
CA SER A 5 -5.65 -4.45 -15.54
C SER A 5 -7.17 -4.45 -15.39
N ILE A 6 -7.66 -3.52 -14.62
CA ILE A 6 -9.08 -3.18 -14.56
C ILE A 6 -9.21 -1.67 -14.72
N ASP A 7 -10.20 -1.24 -15.50
CA ASP A 7 -10.52 0.18 -15.64
C ASP A 7 -11.44 0.60 -14.49
N PHE A 8 -11.05 1.64 -13.78
CA PHE A 8 -11.90 2.24 -12.78
C PHE A 8 -12.86 3.25 -13.40
N SER A 9 -14.13 3.05 -13.13
CA SER A 9 -15.19 3.97 -13.56
C SER A 9 -15.30 5.25 -12.72
N SER A 10 -14.52 5.36 -11.65
CA SER A 10 -14.61 6.48 -10.70
C SER A 10 -13.29 7.19 -10.50
N GLY A 11 -13.16 8.39 -11.07
CA GLY A 11 -12.10 9.35 -10.77
C GLY A 11 -10.88 9.31 -11.69
N ASP A 12 -9.90 10.13 -11.38
CA ASP A 12 -8.72 10.47 -12.20
C ASP A 12 -7.65 9.34 -12.30
N ALA A 13 -7.91 8.13 -11.79
CA ALA A 13 -6.91 7.07 -11.72
C ALA A 13 -6.73 6.26 -13.02
N GLY A 14 -7.69 6.34 -13.94
CA GLY A 14 -7.61 5.56 -15.18
C GLY A 14 -7.63 4.05 -14.93
N THR A 15 -6.57 3.36 -15.34
CA THR A 15 -6.44 1.90 -15.27
C THR A 15 -5.61 1.48 -14.06
N LEU A 16 -6.12 0.58 -13.24
CA LEU A 16 -5.35 -0.08 -12.18
C LEU A 16 -4.72 -1.36 -12.71
N HIS A 17 -3.43 -1.46 -12.54
CA HIS A 17 -2.65 -2.64 -12.89
C HIS A 17 -2.43 -3.52 -11.66
N TYR A 18 -2.52 -4.84 -11.86
CA TYR A 18 -2.25 -5.81 -10.79
C TYR A 18 -1.58 -7.07 -11.32
N HIS A 19 -0.85 -7.74 -10.46
CA HIS A 19 -0.27 -9.05 -10.72
C HIS A 19 -1.11 -10.15 -10.08
N GLN A 20 -1.23 -11.27 -10.80
CA GLN A 20 -1.85 -12.49 -10.29
C GLN A 20 -0.93 -13.68 -10.50
N TRP A 21 -0.67 -14.41 -9.44
CA TRP A 21 0.07 -15.67 -9.43
C TRP A 21 -0.89 -16.77 -9.02
N MET A 22 -1.22 -17.64 -9.95
CA MET A 22 -2.24 -18.67 -9.80
C MET A 22 -1.59 -20.05 -9.72
N PRO A 23 -1.73 -20.80 -8.61
CA PRO A 23 -1.31 -22.18 -8.53
C PRO A 23 -2.27 -23.09 -9.30
N LYS A 24 -1.87 -24.34 -9.57
CA LYS A 24 -2.72 -25.31 -10.30
C LYS A 24 -4.01 -25.64 -9.55
N GLN A 25 -3.95 -25.72 -8.22
CA GLN A 25 -5.09 -26.03 -7.35
C GLN A 25 -5.08 -25.03 -6.18
N PRO A 26 -5.73 -23.88 -6.31
CA PRO A 26 -5.76 -22.88 -5.27
C PRO A 26 -6.67 -23.32 -4.10
N VAL A 27 -6.15 -23.21 -2.87
CA VAL A 27 -6.89 -23.51 -1.62
C VAL A 27 -7.13 -22.27 -0.77
N ALA A 28 -6.35 -21.20 -0.98
CA ALA A 28 -6.50 -19.91 -0.32
C ALA A 28 -6.03 -18.79 -1.24
N TRP A 29 -6.40 -17.56 -0.90
CA TRP A 29 -6.01 -16.36 -1.60
C TRP A 29 -5.31 -15.39 -0.67
N LEU A 30 -4.07 -15.02 -0.96
CA LEU A 30 -3.36 -13.91 -0.34
C LEU A 30 -3.42 -12.68 -1.25
N HIS A 31 -3.98 -11.59 -0.74
CA HIS A 31 -3.90 -10.29 -1.39
C HIS A 31 -2.84 -9.43 -0.72
N ILE A 32 -1.86 -8.95 -1.48
CA ILE A 32 -0.74 -8.14 -0.97
C ILE A 32 -1.00 -6.66 -1.27
N VAL A 33 -0.92 -5.85 -0.22
CA VAL A 33 -1.00 -4.38 -0.27
C VAL A 33 0.41 -3.87 0.03
N HIS A 34 1.11 -3.41 -1.00
CA HIS A 34 2.53 -3.03 -0.94
C HIS A 34 2.78 -1.71 -0.22
N GLY A 35 4.04 -1.42 0.08
CA GLY A 35 4.47 -0.22 0.80
C GLY A 35 4.58 1.03 -0.09
N MET A 36 4.98 2.13 0.55
CA MET A 36 5.25 3.39 -0.14
C MET A 36 6.52 3.29 -0.99
N ALA A 37 6.49 3.90 -2.16
CA ALA A 37 7.62 3.97 -3.10
C ALA A 37 8.19 2.59 -3.49
N GLU A 38 7.30 1.64 -3.68
CA GLU A 38 7.56 0.32 -4.26
C GLU A 38 6.37 -0.11 -5.13
N HIS A 39 6.35 -1.34 -5.63
CA HIS A 39 5.29 -1.84 -6.50
C HIS A 39 5.05 -3.34 -6.34
N SER A 40 3.93 -3.81 -6.86
CA SER A 40 3.43 -5.18 -6.68
C SER A 40 4.34 -6.27 -7.25
N ALA A 41 5.06 -6.02 -8.35
CA ALA A 41 5.93 -7.04 -8.97
C ALA A 41 7.10 -7.48 -8.08
N ARG A 42 7.49 -6.67 -7.08
CA ARG A 42 8.54 -7.03 -6.11
C ARG A 42 8.20 -8.24 -5.25
N TYR A 43 6.95 -8.60 -5.18
CA TYR A 43 6.47 -9.76 -4.41
C TYR A 43 6.46 -11.08 -5.19
N ALA A 44 7.08 -11.11 -6.38
CA ALA A 44 7.08 -12.29 -7.26
C ALA A 44 7.70 -13.52 -6.60
N ASP A 45 8.81 -13.37 -5.86
CA ASP A 45 9.47 -14.48 -5.17
C ASP A 45 8.62 -15.05 -4.02
N VAL A 46 8.00 -14.18 -3.23
CA VAL A 46 7.03 -14.57 -2.19
C VAL A 46 5.84 -15.27 -2.81
N ALA A 47 5.31 -14.75 -3.91
CA ALA A 47 4.19 -15.35 -4.61
C ALA A 47 4.54 -16.72 -5.21
N ALA A 48 5.74 -16.88 -5.77
CA ALA A 48 6.22 -18.14 -6.29
C ALA A 48 6.34 -19.23 -5.19
N PHE A 49 6.86 -18.85 -4.03
CA PHE A 49 6.90 -19.73 -2.86
C PHE A 49 5.50 -20.15 -2.41
N LEU A 50 4.60 -19.18 -2.25
CA LEU A 50 3.22 -19.45 -1.77
C LEU A 50 2.41 -20.28 -2.77
N ASN A 51 2.64 -20.11 -4.07
CA ASN A 51 1.99 -20.92 -5.11
C ASN A 51 2.35 -22.41 -5.02
N GLN A 52 3.57 -22.76 -4.56
CA GLN A 52 3.96 -24.15 -4.32
C GLN A 52 3.12 -24.80 -3.21
N HIS A 53 2.50 -23.98 -2.35
CA HIS A 53 1.62 -24.41 -1.25
C HIS A 53 0.13 -24.22 -1.57
N GLY A 54 -0.22 -24.01 -2.85
CA GLY A 54 -1.61 -23.85 -3.27
C GLY A 54 -2.24 -22.50 -2.92
N ILE A 55 -1.44 -21.50 -2.58
CA ILE A 55 -1.96 -20.18 -2.26
C ILE A 55 -1.92 -19.30 -3.51
N MET A 56 -3.09 -18.87 -3.99
CA MET A 56 -3.18 -17.82 -5.01
C MET A 56 -2.70 -16.49 -4.42
N VAL A 57 -1.88 -15.76 -5.16
CA VAL A 57 -1.41 -14.42 -4.73
C VAL A 57 -1.85 -13.38 -5.73
N THR A 58 -2.31 -12.24 -5.23
CA THR A 58 -2.59 -11.03 -6.03
C THR A 58 -1.99 -9.82 -5.36
N ALA A 59 -1.54 -8.85 -6.16
CA ALA A 59 -1.04 -7.57 -5.67
C ALA A 59 -1.30 -6.49 -6.73
N GLY A 60 -1.96 -5.40 -6.34
CA GLY A 60 -2.19 -4.25 -7.21
C GLY A 60 -1.13 -3.18 -7.01
N ASP A 61 -0.79 -2.46 -8.09
CA ASP A 61 -0.03 -1.23 -7.99
C ASP A 61 -0.95 -0.10 -7.53
N HIS A 62 -0.62 0.54 -6.42
CA HIS A 62 -1.42 1.67 -5.91
C HIS A 62 -1.34 2.87 -6.85
N ARG A 63 -2.29 3.81 -6.74
CA ARG A 63 -2.18 5.13 -7.37
C ARG A 63 -0.82 5.72 -7.05
N GLY A 64 -0.17 6.32 -8.05
CA GLY A 64 1.17 6.88 -7.89
C GLY A 64 2.28 5.85 -7.76
N HIS A 65 2.03 4.56 -7.98
CA HIS A 65 3.03 3.52 -7.84
C HIS A 65 3.03 2.56 -9.04
N GLY A 66 4.20 1.99 -9.32
CA GLY A 66 4.39 0.96 -10.31
C GLY A 66 3.81 1.31 -11.67
N LEU A 67 3.22 0.34 -12.34
CA LEU A 67 2.63 0.52 -13.66
C LEU A 67 1.36 1.40 -13.64
N THR A 68 0.58 1.36 -12.55
CA THR A 68 -0.58 2.24 -12.37
C THR A 68 -0.16 3.70 -12.35
N GLY A 69 0.83 4.07 -11.56
CA GLY A 69 1.35 5.44 -11.49
C GLY A 69 2.08 5.86 -12.77
N SER A 70 2.86 4.97 -13.36
CA SER A 70 3.62 5.23 -14.60
C SER A 70 2.70 5.46 -15.79
N SER A 71 1.65 4.64 -15.95
CA SER A 71 0.70 4.78 -17.07
C SER A 71 -0.15 6.05 -16.96
N ALA A 72 -0.34 6.58 -15.75
CA ALA A 72 -1.09 7.81 -15.49
C ALA A 72 -0.21 9.06 -15.41
N ASP A 73 1.11 8.96 -15.65
CA ASP A 73 2.10 10.04 -15.49
C ASP A 73 2.00 10.70 -14.09
N SER A 74 1.81 9.87 -13.06
CA SER A 74 1.56 10.30 -11.68
C SER A 74 2.43 9.58 -10.64
N LEU A 75 3.62 9.10 -11.01
CA LEU A 75 4.51 8.43 -10.06
C LEU A 75 4.70 9.26 -8.79
N TYR A 76 4.55 8.60 -7.64
CA TYR A 76 4.68 9.16 -6.29
C TYR A 76 3.67 10.25 -5.92
N HIS A 77 2.57 10.35 -6.68
CA HIS A 77 1.46 11.23 -6.39
C HIS A 77 0.13 10.45 -6.34
N PHE A 78 -0.52 10.41 -5.17
CA PHE A 78 -1.72 9.58 -4.95
C PHE A 78 -3.00 10.20 -5.53
N GLY A 79 -2.97 11.51 -5.82
CA GLY A 79 -4.09 12.30 -6.32
C GLY A 79 -4.07 13.72 -5.77
N ASP A 80 -4.76 14.62 -6.44
CA ASP A 80 -4.82 16.04 -6.03
C ASP A 80 -5.66 16.26 -4.77
N HIS A 81 -6.56 15.33 -4.47
CA HIS A 81 -7.44 15.39 -3.29
C HIS A 81 -7.75 13.99 -2.78
N ASN A 82 -7.69 13.81 -1.45
CA ASN A 82 -8.15 12.60 -0.79
C ASN A 82 -7.53 11.29 -1.33
N GLY A 83 -6.28 11.36 -1.79
CA GLY A 83 -5.59 10.24 -2.45
C GLY A 83 -5.49 8.99 -1.58
N TRP A 84 -5.35 9.15 -0.27
CA TRP A 84 -5.34 8.04 0.69
C TRP A 84 -6.63 7.20 0.64
N ASN A 85 -7.80 7.84 0.79
CA ASN A 85 -9.06 7.10 0.78
C ASN A 85 -9.37 6.54 -0.61
N GLN A 86 -8.94 7.22 -1.67
CA GLN A 86 -9.04 6.69 -3.03
C GLN A 86 -8.21 5.42 -3.21
N MET A 87 -6.98 5.33 -2.66
CA MET A 87 -6.19 4.09 -2.70
C MET A 87 -6.88 2.94 -1.96
N VAL A 88 -7.52 3.21 -0.82
CA VAL A 88 -8.25 2.19 -0.07
C VAL A 88 -9.51 1.73 -0.83
N GLU A 89 -10.20 2.64 -1.50
CA GLU A 89 -11.33 2.31 -2.39
C GLU A 89 -10.89 1.50 -3.60
N ASP A 90 -9.73 1.81 -4.19
CA ASP A 90 -9.15 1.03 -5.28
C ASP A 90 -8.89 -0.43 -4.85
N GLN A 91 -8.43 -0.65 -3.62
CA GLN A 91 -8.29 -2.01 -3.07
C GLN A 91 -9.64 -2.72 -2.96
N TRP A 92 -10.69 -2.01 -2.54
CA TRP A 92 -12.04 -2.57 -2.51
C TRP A 92 -12.52 -2.99 -3.90
N GLN A 93 -12.33 -2.15 -4.90
CA GLN A 93 -12.72 -2.46 -6.28
C GLN A 93 -11.94 -3.64 -6.84
N LEU A 94 -10.61 -3.68 -6.61
CA LEU A 94 -9.76 -4.79 -7.05
C LEU A 94 -10.13 -6.11 -6.38
N ILE A 95 -10.24 -6.12 -5.05
CA ILE A 95 -10.61 -7.32 -4.29
C ILE A 95 -12.00 -7.80 -4.69
N SER A 96 -12.98 -6.90 -4.82
CA SER A 96 -14.34 -7.23 -5.26
C SER A 96 -14.37 -7.81 -6.67
N HIS A 97 -13.56 -7.27 -7.59
CA HIS A 97 -13.43 -7.79 -8.95
C HIS A 97 -12.90 -9.23 -8.96
N ILE A 98 -11.86 -9.50 -8.15
CA ILE A 98 -11.24 -10.83 -8.08
C ILE A 98 -12.16 -11.82 -7.34
N ALA A 99 -12.82 -11.40 -6.27
CA ALA A 99 -13.74 -12.22 -5.48
C ALA A 99 -14.91 -12.78 -6.31
N LYS A 100 -15.36 -12.05 -7.33
CA LYS A 100 -16.38 -12.55 -8.27
C LYS A 100 -15.90 -13.73 -9.11
N GLN A 101 -14.58 -13.90 -9.25
CA GLN A 101 -13.98 -14.95 -10.07
C GLN A 101 -13.46 -16.14 -9.22
N GLN A 102 -13.17 -15.89 -7.93
CA GLN A 102 -12.50 -16.83 -7.03
C GLN A 102 -13.15 -16.79 -5.64
N GLN A 103 -13.74 -17.91 -5.23
CA GLN A 103 -14.35 -18.09 -3.91
C GLN A 103 -13.38 -18.85 -2.99
N LEU A 104 -12.30 -18.20 -2.58
CA LEU A 104 -11.23 -18.75 -1.75
C LEU A 104 -11.14 -17.95 -0.43
N PRO A 105 -10.80 -18.60 0.71
CA PRO A 105 -10.50 -17.85 1.93
C PRO A 105 -9.47 -16.76 1.67
N LEU A 106 -9.84 -15.50 1.90
CA LEU A 106 -8.98 -14.34 1.63
C LEU A 106 -8.17 -13.98 2.86
N ILE A 107 -6.86 -13.85 2.68
CA ILE A 107 -5.94 -13.25 3.64
C ILE A 107 -5.41 -11.96 3.00
N ILE A 108 -5.38 -10.86 3.75
CA ILE A 108 -4.76 -9.62 3.31
C ILE A 108 -3.43 -9.45 4.03
N LEU A 109 -2.34 -9.24 3.28
CA LEU A 109 -1.04 -8.88 3.80
C LEU A 109 -0.73 -7.44 3.40
N GLY A 110 -0.61 -6.56 4.39
CA GLY A 110 -0.14 -5.19 4.20
C GLY A 110 1.29 -5.01 4.67
N HIS A 111 2.14 -4.41 3.83
CA HIS A 111 3.51 -4.08 4.18
C HIS A 111 3.71 -2.57 4.31
N SER A 112 4.34 -2.11 5.40
CA SER A 112 4.64 -0.69 5.63
C SER A 112 3.39 0.20 5.43
N MET A 113 3.38 1.18 4.53
CA MET A 113 2.18 1.97 4.17
C MET A 113 0.98 1.06 3.87
N GLY A 114 1.20 -0.05 3.16
CA GLY A 114 0.17 -1.03 2.86
C GLY A 114 -0.44 -1.69 4.09
N SER A 115 0.27 -1.76 5.22
CA SER A 115 -0.28 -2.29 6.47
C SER A 115 -1.36 -1.36 7.05
N PHE A 116 -1.18 -0.06 6.90
CA PHE A 116 -2.18 0.93 7.29
C PHE A 116 -3.37 0.93 6.34
N MET A 117 -3.12 0.80 5.03
CA MET A 117 -4.18 0.65 4.03
C MET A 117 -5.02 -0.62 4.28
N ALA A 118 -4.37 -1.76 4.55
CA ALA A 118 -5.05 -3.02 4.87
C ALA A 118 -5.88 -2.90 6.15
N THR A 119 -5.37 -2.23 7.17
CA THR A 119 -6.13 -1.92 8.39
C THR A 119 -7.36 -1.07 8.08
N ARG A 120 -7.18 0.01 7.31
CA ARG A 120 -8.29 0.87 6.90
C ARG A 120 -9.31 0.14 6.04
N PHE A 121 -8.85 -0.72 5.15
CA PHE A 121 -9.71 -1.60 4.36
C PHE A 121 -10.58 -2.47 5.26
N CYS A 122 -10.01 -3.14 6.26
CA CYS A 122 -10.77 -3.98 7.19
C CYS A 122 -11.80 -3.17 7.98
N GLN A 123 -11.47 -1.94 8.39
CA GLN A 123 -12.40 -1.04 9.07
C GLN A 123 -13.63 -0.68 8.22
N LEU A 124 -13.43 -0.44 6.93
CA LEU A 124 -14.47 0.05 6.02
C LEU A 124 -15.24 -1.08 5.33
N TYR A 125 -14.53 -2.14 4.96
CA TYR A 125 -15.04 -3.16 4.03
C TYR A 125 -15.00 -4.58 4.58
N GLY A 126 -14.33 -4.85 5.70
CA GLY A 126 -14.23 -6.20 6.25
C GLY A 126 -15.57 -6.88 6.44
N ARG A 127 -16.54 -6.17 7.00
CA ARG A 127 -17.92 -6.66 7.18
C ARG A 127 -18.77 -6.67 5.91
N ARG A 128 -18.36 -5.94 4.88
CA ARG A 128 -19.06 -5.88 3.59
C ARG A 128 -18.64 -7.00 2.64
N LEU A 129 -17.43 -7.53 2.78
CA LEU A 129 -16.92 -8.62 1.93
C LEU A 129 -17.87 -9.83 1.85
N PRO A 130 -18.38 -10.39 2.98
CA PRO A 130 -19.33 -11.49 2.90
C PRO A 130 -20.67 -11.10 2.25
N GLN A 131 -21.12 -9.86 2.47
CA GLN A 131 -22.42 -9.38 2.01
C GLN A 131 -22.42 -9.02 0.53
N ASP A 132 -21.41 -8.25 0.09
CA ASP A 132 -21.37 -7.68 -1.26
C ASP A 132 -20.66 -8.60 -2.27
N CYS A 133 -19.75 -9.44 -1.80
CA CYS A 133 -18.89 -10.27 -2.66
C CYS A 133 -18.98 -11.78 -2.34
N ASN A 134 -19.74 -12.18 -1.34
CA ASN A 134 -19.73 -13.56 -0.81
C ASN A 134 -18.31 -14.06 -0.49
N GLN A 135 -17.45 -13.15 -0.02
CA GLN A 135 -16.03 -13.39 0.23
C GLN A 135 -15.75 -13.40 1.72
N HIS A 136 -15.16 -14.49 2.23
CA HIS A 136 -14.72 -14.59 3.61
C HIS A 136 -13.30 -14.02 3.77
N LEU A 137 -13.14 -13.04 4.67
CA LEU A 137 -11.84 -12.55 5.11
C LEU A 137 -11.34 -13.46 6.25
N ALA A 138 -10.36 -14.28 5.95
CA ALA A 138 -9.82 -15.30 6.86
C ALA A 138 -8.69 -14.77 7.75
N GLY A 139 -8.10 -13.62 7.42
CA GLY A 139 -7.04 -13.04 8.25
C GLY A 139 -6.44 -11.76 7.69
N LEU A 140 -5.75 -11.05 8.58
CA LEU A 140 -4.98 -9.85 8.28
C LEU A 140 -3.54 -10.03 8.79
N VAL A 141 -2.56 -9.84 7.91
CA VAL A 141 -1.13 -9.86 8.26
C VAL A 141 -0.57 -8.47 8.08
N LEU A 142 0.04 -7.93 9.13
CA LEU A 142 0.67 -6.60 9.13
C LEU A 142 2.19 -6.75 9.24
N SER A 143 2.91 -6.33 8.22
CA SER A 143 4.37 -6.38 8.13
C SER A 143 4.95 -4.97 8.14
N GLY A 144 5.95 -4.71 8.97
CA GLY A 144 6.56 -3.38 9.06
C GLY A 144 5.58 -2.29 9.50
N SER A 145 4.57 -2.66 10.28
CA SER A 145 3.54 -1.76 10.82
C SER A 145 3.99 -1.13 12.14
N ASN A 146 3.44 0.03 12.45
CA ASN A 146 3.62 0.67 13.75
C ASN A 146 2.33 1.37 14.20
N TYR A 147 2.39 1.98 15.38
CA TYR A 147 1.33 2.82 15.91
C TYR A 147 1.81 4.26 16.03
N THR A 148 1.01 5.21 15.52
CA THR A 148 1.25 6.64 15.72
C THR A 148 0.01 7.25 16.39
N PRO A 149 0.16 7.88 17.57
CA PRO A 149 -0.98 8.49 18.25
C PRO A 149 -1.67 9.54 17.37
N PRO A 150 -3.02 9.59 17.32
CA PRO A 150 -3.75 10.55 16.48
C PRO A 150 -3.37 12.02 16.73
N ALA A 151 -2.99 12.36 17.97
CA ALA A 151 -2.51 13.72 18.29
C ALA A 151 -1.17 14.04 17.61
N ALA A 152 -0.25 13.07 17.53
CA ALA A 152 1.00 13.21 16.80
C ALA A 152 0.77 13.31 15.29
N CYS A 153 -0.14 12.51 14.74
CA CYS A 153 -0.54 12.60 13.33
C CYS A 153 -1.07 13.99 12.99
N LYS A 154 -1.92 14.59 13.84
CA LYS A 154 -2.44 15.95 13.64
C LYS A 154 -1.33 17.00 13.63
N MET A 155 -0.35 16.88 14.50
CA MET A 155 0.79 17.80 14.55
C MET A 155 1.66 17.69 13.29
N ILE A 156 1.99 16.46 12.86
CA ILE A 156 2.78 16.20 11.65
C ILE A 156 2.00 16.64 10.39
N SER A 157 0.67 16.44 10.37
CA SER A 157 -0.20 16.92 9.30
C SER A 157 -0.13 18.45 9.13
N GLY A 158 0.02 19.20 10.23
CA GLY A 158 0.26 20.65 10.16
C GLY A 158 1.54 21.01 9.41
N VAL A 159 2.63 20.27 9.65
CA VAL A 159 3.90 20.46 8.90
C VAL A 159 3.70 20.13 7.42
N ALA A 160 3.04 19.02 7.11
CA ALA A 160 2.77 18.63 5.73
C ALA A 160 1.87 19.65 5.01
N TRP A 161 0.90 20.24 5.71
CA TRP A 161 0.06 21.32 5.17
C TRP A 161 0.87 22.57 4.83
N ILE A 162 1.78 23.00 5.71
CA ILE A 162 2.68 24.16 5.48
C ILE A 162 3.58 23.90 4.27
N GLU A 163 4.20 22.72 4.20
CA GLU A 163 5.07 22.35 3.08
C GLU A 163 4.29 22.30 1.75
N ARG A 164 3.08 21.75 1.77
CA ARG A 164 2.19 21.75 0.61
C ARG A 164 1.86 23.18 0.14
N ALA A 165 1.59 24.10 1.06
CA ALA A 165 1.33 25.51 0.73
C ALA A 165 2.59 26.21 0.19
N ARG A 166 3.79 25.83 0.71
CA ARG A 166 5.07 26.45 0.33
C ARG A 166 5.57 26.00 -1.05
N VAL A 167 5.52 24.69 -1.34
CA VAL A 167 6.13 24.14 -2.56
C VAL A 167 5.10 23.69 -3.60
N GLY A 168 3.82 23.58 -3.24
CA GLY A 168 2.75 23.07 -4.08
C GLY A 168 2.48 21.58 -3.89
N GLY A 169 1.21 21.16 -4.06
CA GLY A 169 0.74 19.82 -3.73
C GLY A 169 1.40 18.68 -4.51
N ARG A 170 1.76 18.90 -5.77
CA ARG A 170 2.40 17.89 -6.63
C ARG A 170 3.92 17.84 -6.50
N ASN A 171 4.53 18.78 -5.77
CA ASN A 171 5.98 18.84 -5.62
C ASN A 171 6.45 18.05 -4.39
N VAL A 172 7.73 17.71 -4.38
CA VAL A 172 8.41 17.02 -3.28
C VAL A 172 8.90 18.02 -2.24
N SER A 173 8.88 17.64 -0.98
CA SER A 173 9.50 18.38 0.12
C SER A 173 10.66 17.61 0.73
N ASN A 174 11.86 18.13 0.62
CA ASN A 174 13.05 17.57 1.28
C ASN A 174 12.90 17.53 2.81
N ILE A 175 12.11 18.45 3.40
CA ILE A 175 11.85 18.45 4.85
C ILE A 175 11.04 17.21 5.24
N LEU A 176 9.97 16.90 4.51
CA LEU A 176 9.14 15.73 4.77
C LEU A 176 9.91 14.42 4.56
N GLU A 177 10.72 14.35 3.51
CA GLU A 177 11.58 13.20 3.24
C GLU A 177 12.59 12.95 4.36
N GLN A 178 13.26 13.99 4.84
CA GLN A 178 14.25 13.87 5.93
C GLN A 178 13.62 13.50 7.27
N LEU A 179 12.42 14.02 7.57
CA LEU A 179 11.69 13.71 8.80
C LEU A 179 11.14 12.28 8.81
N SER A 180 10.95 11.68 7.64
CA SER A 180 10.44 10.31 7.47
C SER A 180 11.59 9.30 7.23
N PHE A 181 11.97 9.11 5.98
CA PHE A 181 12.94 8.08 5.58
C PHE A 181 14.38 8.39 5.98
N GLY A 182 14.76 9.67 6.06
CA GLY A 182 16.11 10.06 6.44
C GLY A 182 16.51 9.63 7.86
N ALA A 183 15.53 9.39 8.74
CA ALA A 183 15.79 8.92 10.10
C ALA A 183 16.10 7.42 10.16
N PHE A 184 15.54 6.59 9.26
CA PHE A 184 15.68 5.13 9.33
C PHE A 184 17.13 4.68 9.13
N ASN A 185 17.80 5.22 8.13
CA ASN A 185 19.15 4.78 7.77
C ASN A 185 20.22 5.08 8.84
N ARG A 186 19.99 6.12 9.65
CA ARG A 186 20.93 6.49 10.74
C ARG A 186 21.14 5.39 11.77
N SER A 187 20.14 4.55 11.99
CA SER A 187 20.20 3.44 12.95
C SER A 187 21.08 2.28 12.47
N PHE A 188 21.49 2.27 11.20
CA PHE A 188 22.28 1.21 10.56
C PHE A 188 23.70 1.63 10.21
N ALA A 189 24.18 2.78 10.72
CA ALA A 189 25.53 3.26 10.45
C ALA A 189 26.60 2.26 10.94
N PRO A 190 27.72 2.05 10.17
CA PRO A 190 28.02 2.68 8.90
C PRO A 190 27.21 2.10 7.75
N VAL A 191 26.65 2.98 6.90
CA VAL A 191 25.80 2.60 5.78
C VAL A 191 26.59 2.62 4.46
N ARG A 192 26.25 1.70 3.56
CA ARG A 192 26.78 1.61 2.20
C ARG A 192 26.00 2.49 1.23
N THR A 193 24.68 2.53 1.41
CA THR A 193 23.73 3.28 0.58
C THR A 193 22.70 4.03 1.45
N GLU A 194 21.92 4.90 0.83
CA GLU A 194 20.82 5.60 1.50
C GLU A 194 19.61 4.68 1.81
N LYS A 195 19.64 3.43 1.35
CA LYS A 195 18.53 2.46 1.45
C LYS A 195 18.89 1.20 2.25
N ASP A 196 20.03 1.16 2.93
CA ASP A 196 20.47 -0.02 3.69
C ASP A 196 19.54 -0.43 4.84
N TRP A 197 18.69 0.48 5.28
CA TRP A 197 17.64 0.19 6.28
C TRP A 197 16.57 -0.79 5.78
N LEU A 198 16.45 -1.01 4.45
CA LEU A 198 15.43 -1.89 3.84
C LEU A 198 15.72 -3.37 4.07
N SER A 199 17.00 -3.78 3.98
CA SER A 199 17.39 -5.18 4.08
C SER A 199 18.84 -5.32 4.53
N ARG A 200 19.17 -6.45 5.17
CA ARG A 200 20.56 -6.89 5.41
C ARG A 200 21.19 -7.52 4.17
N ASP A 201 20.38 -7.93 3.21
CA ASP A 201 20.82 -8.46 1.93
C ASP A 201 21.11 -7.31 0.96
N HIS A 202 22.37 -7.12 0.63
CA HIS A 202 22.84 -6.05 -0.23
C HIS A 202 22.26 -6.14 -1.64
N GLU A 203 22.10 -7.33 -2.18
CA GLU A 203 21.53 -7.53 -3.51
C GLU A 203 20.05 -7.08 -3.58
N THR A 204 19.31 -7.34 -2.51
CA THR A 204 17.92 -6.83 -2.39
C THR A 204 17.89 -5.30 -2.33
N VAL A 205 18.83 -4.67 -1.63
CA VAL A 205 18.93 -3.20 -1.57
C VAL A 205 19.30 -2.64 -2.94
N ASP A 206 20.28 -3.24 -3.62
CA ASP A 206 20.72 -2.78 -4.94
C ASP A 206 19.61 -2.89 -5.98
N ARG A 207 18.88 -4.01 -6.02
CA ARG A 207 17.70 -4.17 -6.89
C ARG A 207 16.62 -3.09 -6.63
N TYR A 208 16.43 -2.70 -5.36
CA TYR A 208 15.49 -1.62 -5.03
C TYR A 208 15.97 -0.27 -5.56
N ILE A 209 17.26 0.02 -5.47
CA ILE A 209 17.85 1.29 -5.94
C ILE A 209 17.84 1.38 -7.47
N GLU A 210 18.07 0.26 -8.15
CA GLU A 210 18.08 0.17 -9.61
C GLU A 210 16.69 0.19 -10.25
N ASP A 211 15.65 -0.09 -9.46
CA ASP A 211 14.29 -0.14 -9.96
C ASP A 211 13.70 1.28 -10.13
N PRO A 212 13.33 1.70 -11.35
CA PRO A 212 12.85 3.06 -11.62
C PRO A 212 11.50 3.38 -10.95
N TRP A 213 10.78 2.38 -10.45
CA TRP A 213 9.51 2.54 -9.74
C TRP A 213 9.67 2.44 -8.23
N CYS A 214 10.91 2.38 -7.73
CA CYS A 214 11.20 2.28 -6.31
C CYS A 214 11.95 3.50 -5.80
N GLY A 215 11.77 3.81 -4.53
CA GLY A 215 12.60 4.76 -3.78
C GLY A 215 12.37 6.23 -4.09
N GLY A 216 11.45 6.59 -4.95
CA GLY A 216 11.13 7.98 -5.25
C GLY A 216 10.39 8.68 -4.10
N ALA A 217 10.55 9.99 -4.04
CA ALA A 217 9.92 10.83 -3.03
C ALA A 217 8.45 11.12 -3.39
N ILE A 218 7.54 10.92 -2.45
CA ILE A 218 6.13 11.20 -2.68
C ILE A 218 5.83 12.70 -2.59
N SER A 219 4.78 13.15 -3.28
CA SER A 219 4.36 14.55 -3.29
C SER A 219 3.89 15.02 -1.90
N THR A 220 3.94 16.34 -1.68
CA THR A 220 3.46 16.95 -0.43
C THR A 220 1.97 16.69 -0.18
N GLN A 221 1.14 16.62 -1.22
CA GLN A 221 -0.26 16.24 -1.11
C GLN A 221 -0.39 14.79 -0.63
N SER A 222 0.40 13.87 -1.20
CA SER A 222 0.41 12.46 -0.80
C SER A 222 0.84 12.28 0.66
N TRP A 223 1.85 13.02 1.11
CA TRP A 223 2.23 13.05 2.53
C TRP A 223 1.09 13.54 3.42
N PHE A 224 0.45 14.64 3.05
CA PHE A 224 -0.66 15.21 3.81
C PHE A 224 -1.82 14.21 3.94
N ASP A 225 -2.26 13.61 2.83
CA ASP A 225 -3.34 12.65 2.80
C ASP A 225 -3.01 11.37 3.60
N PHE A 226 -1.78 10.87 3.48
CA PHE A 226 -1.31 9.70 4.23
C PHE A 226 -1.34 9.93 5.74
N ILE A 227 -0.80 11.07 6.21
CA ILE A 227 -0.75 11.38 7.63
C ILE A 227 -2.16 11.58 8.21
N GLN A 228 -3.08 12.18 7.46
CA GLN A 228 -4.49 12.25 7.86
C GLN A 228 -5.13 10.86 7.94
N GLY A 229 -4.85 9.99 6.96
CA GLY A 229 -5.30 8.61 6.98
C GLY A 229 -4.82 7.84 8.22
N LEU A 230 -3.58 8.06 8.66
CA LEU A 230 -3.08 7.46 9.91
C LEU A 230 -3.88 7.93 11.14
N ALA A 231 -4.22 9.21 11.21
CA ALA A 231 -5.04 9.73 12.31
C ALA A 231 -6.43 9.07 12.36
N ASP A 232 -7.02 8.80 11.21
CA ASP A 232 -8.32 8.14 11.10
C ASP A 232 -8.26 6.66 11.52
N ILE A 233 -7.22 5.94 11.08
CA ILE A 233 -7.06 4.50 11.38
C ILE A 233 -6.92 4.27 12.88
N PHE A 234 -6.14 5.07 13.56
CA PHE A 234 -5.81 4.89 14.97
C PHE A 234 -6.82 5.53 15.92
N ASN A 235 -7.93 6.04 15.40
CA ASN A 235 -9.04 6.45 16.24
C ASN A 235 -9.67 5.20 16.91
N PRO A 236 -9.88 5.19 18.25
CA PRO A 236 -10.46 4.05 18.95
C PRO A 236 -11.80 3.57 18.39
N SER A 237 -12.65 4.48 17.94
CA SER A 237 -13.94 4.12 17.32
C SER A 237 -13.75 3.41 15.97
N ALA A 238 -12.74 3.77 15.20
CA ALA A 238 -12.44 3.09 13.93
C ALA A 238 -11.83 1.69 14.18
N LEU A 239 -10.97 1.55 15.19
CA LEU A 239 -10.39 0.24 15.54
C LEU A 239 -11.45 -0.75 15.98
N SER A 240 -12.50 -0.31 16.70
CA SER A 240 -13.61 -1.18 17.14
C SER A 240 -14.50 -1.70 16.00
N THR A 241 -14.36 -1.18 14.77
CA THR A 241 -15.13 -1.67 13.62
C THR A 241 -14.52 -2.94 12.99
N ILE A 242 -13.28 -3.24 13.28
CA ILE A 242 -12.61 -4.46 12.78
C ILE A 242 -13.27 -5.67 13.46
N ASP A 243 -13.61 -6.67 12.65
CA ASP A 243 -14.21 -7.90 13.17
C ASP A 243 -13.15 -8.72 13.93
N ASN A 244 -13.46 -9.08 15.17
CA ASN A 244 -12.59 -9.89 16.02
C ASN A 244 -12.63 -11.40 15.69
N HIS A 245 -13.44 -11.79 14.71
CA HIS A 245 -13.59 -13.19 14.26
C HIS A 245 -12.92 -13.47 12.92
N MET A 246 -12.00 -12.57 12.47
CA MET A 246 -11.13 -12.80 11.32
C MET A 246 -10.01 -13.80 11.65
#